data_e27ae8d3421e0c95be327821b6d9fa40
#
_entry.id   e27ae8d3421e0c95be327821b6d9fa40
#
_cell.length_a   1.000
_cell.length_b   1.000
_cell.length_c   1.000
_cell.angle_alpha   90.00
_cell.angle_beta   90.00
_cell.angle_gamma   90.00
#
_symmetry.space_group_name_H-M   'P 1'
#
loop_
_entity.id
_entity.type
_entity.pdbx_description
1 polymer ?
#
loop_
_entity_poly.entity_id
_entity_poly.type
_entity_poly.pdbx_seq_one_letter_code
_entity_poly.pdbx_strand_id
1 'polypeptide(L)'
;FDGPPPSAYGTDEASVLRSFGSKTYQQFLTLFNQVRYRFVATATPSPNRFKELIHYAGFFGVMDTGQALTRWFKRDSTQANNLTLYPHKEREFWLWVASWALFLQRPSDLGYSDEGYDLPPITVHFVEVPVDHAGAEPDRDGQGNLFRDAAIGVRDAAREKRDTLPARIKATQRILADHPDSHFILWHDLEVERHAIQEAVPAAVSIYGDQDLDEREQAVIDFSQGRFQILSAKPVIAGSGCNFQRHCHRAVYVGIGFKFNDFIQSIHRIQRFQ
;
A
#
# COMPACT_ATOMS: atom_id res chain seq x y z
N PHE A 1 -21.72 14.56 17.85
CA PHE A 1 -22.60 13.48 18.29
C PHE A 1 -23.14 13.84 19.66
N ASP A 2 -24.39 14.30 19.74
CA ASP A 2 -25.08 14.71 20.98
C ASP A 2 -25.84 13.57 21.65
N GLY A 3 -25.63 12.34 21.24
CA GLY A 3 -26.24 11.13 21.76
C GLY A 3 -25.31 10.31 22.69
N PRO A 4 -25.85 9.31 23.41
CA PRO A 4 -25.03 8.42 24.20
C PRO A 4 -24.01 7.70 23.28
N PRO A 5 -22.79 7.40 23.77
CA PRO A 5 -21.78 6.75 22.97
C PRO A 5 -22.31 5.39 22.46
N PRO A 6 -21.98 5.00 21.23
CA PRO A 6 -22.41 3.71 20.70
C PRO A 6 -21.84 2.58 21.56
N SER A 7 -22.58 1.50 21.72
CA SER A 7 -22.14 0.33 22.49
C SER A 7 -21.01 -0.44 21.80
N ALA A 8 -20.92 -0.34 20.48
CA ALA A 8 -19.91 -1.00 19.66
C ALA A 8 -19.40 -0.08 18.56
N TYR A 9 -18.13 -0.25 18.21
CA TYR A 9 -17.46 0.41 17.09
C TYR A 9 -16.64 -0.61 16.29
N GLY A 10 -16.81 -0.61 14.99
CA GLY A 10 -16.01 -1.41 14.06
C GLY A 10 -15.46 -0.52 12.95
N THR A 11 -14.20 -0.72 12.60
CA THR A 11 -13.57 -0.09 11.43
C THR A 11 -12.91 -1.13 10.55
N ASP A 12 -13.17 -1.05 9.26
CA ASP A 12 -12.39 -1.68 8.21
C ASP A 12 -11.24 -0.74 7.80
N GLU A 13 -10.23 -1.28 7.12
CA GLU A 13 -9.01 -0.56 6.73
C GLU A 13 -8.33 0.14 7.93
N ALA A 14 -8.26 -0.56 9.07
CA ALA A 14 -7.72 -0.04 10.33
C ALA A 14 -6.22 0.30 10.29
N SER A 15 -5.61 0.30 9.13
CA SER A 15 -4.21 0.69 8.92
C SER A 15 -3.87 2.08 9.45
N VAL A 16 -4.85 2.97 9.60
CA VAL A 16 -4.69 4.29 10.21
C VAL A 16 -4.30 4.23 11.69
N LEU A 17 -4.59 3.11 12.38
CA LEU A 17 -4.28 2.91 13.79
C LEU A 17 -2.87 2.35 14.05
N ARG A 18 -2.06 2.09 13.02
CA ARG A 18 -0.70 1.52 13.16
C ARG A 18 0.34 2.47 13.74
N SER A 19 0.06 3.77 13.81
CA SER A 19 1.02 4.78 14.26
C SER A 19 0.53 5.48 15.52
N PHE A 20 1.10 5.13 16.67
CA PHE A 20 0.76 5.73 17.97
C PHE A 20 0.88 7.26 17.98
N GLY A 21 1.91 7.80 17.33
CA GLY A 21 2.18 9.25 17.27
C GLY A 21 1.32 10.02 16.24
N SER A 22 0.46 9.35 15.46
CA SER A 22 -0.37 10.03 14.48
C SER A 22 -1.54 10.76 15.17
N LYS A 23 -1.90 11.94 14.63
CA LYS A 23 -3.08 12.68 15.12
C LYS A 23 -4.34 11.83 15.04
N THR A 24 -4.49 11.06 13.95
CA THR A 24 -5.63 10.16 13.74
C THR A 24 -5.73 9.11 14.85
N TYR A 25 -4.64 8.43 15.20
CA TYR A 25 -4.64 7.45 16.28
C TYR A 25 -5.07 8.08 17.62
N GLN A 26 -4.52 9.26 17.96
CA GLN A 26 -4.85 9.95 19.20
C GLN A 26 -6.32 10.41 19.25
N GLN A 27 -6.86 10.87 18.12
CA GLN A 27 -8.28 11.19 18.00
C GLN A 27 -9.16 9.96 18.18
N PHE A 28 -8.82 8.83 17.58
CA PHE A 28 -9.55 7.58 17.74
C PHE A 28 -9.56 7.08 19.20
N LEU A 29 -8.41 7.16 19.88
CA LEU A 29 -8.34 6.84 21.31
C LEU A 29 -9.30 7.70 22.12
N THR A 30 -9.37 9.00 21.84
CA THR A 30 -10.23 9.94 22.58
C THR A 30 -11.72 9.70 22.26
N LEU A 31 -12.06 9.56 20.99
CA LEU A 31 -13.45 9.41 20.53
C LEU A 31 -14.09 8.09 20.97
N PHE A 32 -13.30 7.02 20.99
CA PHE A 32 -13.82 5.67 21.23
C PHE A 32 -13.41 5.06 22.57
N ASN A 33 -12.84 5.85 23.50
CA ASN A 33 -12.40 5.35 24.80
C ASN A 33 -13.53 4.78 25.65
N GLN A 34 -14.76 5.29 25.50
CA GLN A 34 -15.94 4.87 26.25
C GLN A 34 -16.76 3.77 25.54
N VAL A 35 -16.38 3.42 24.30
CA VAL A 35 -17.08 2.37 23.55
C VAL A 35 -16.69 1.01 24.11
N ARG A 36 -17.67 0.22 24.52
CA ARG A 36 -17.47 -1.06 25.19
C ARG A 36 -16.84 -2.10 24.25
N TYR A 37 -17.33 -2.19 23.02
CA TYR A 37 -16.87 -3.18 22.05
C TYR A 37 -16.20 -2.46 20.89
N ARG A 38 -14.92 -2.75 20.65
CA ARG A 38 -14.12 -2.18 19.58
C ARG A 38 -13.58 -3.28 18.70
N PHE A 39 -13.80 -3.17 17.40
CA PHE A 39 -13.34 -4.13 16.40
C PHE A 39 -12.55 -3.40 15.33
N VAL A 40 -11.52 -4.01 14.83
CA VAL A 40 -10.76 -3.52 13.66
C VAL A 40 -10.53 -4.67 12.70
N ALA A 41 -10.66 -4.39 11.40
CA ALA A 41 -10.29 -5.29 10.33
C ALA A 41 -9.25 -4.62 9.44
N THR A 42 -8.28 -5.36 8.97
CA THR A 42 -7.29 -4.90 8.00
C THR A 42 -6.59 -6.08 7.34
N ALA A 43 -6.36 -5.98 6.04
CA ALA A 43 -5.56 -6.95 5.31
C ALA A 43 -4.05 -6.83 5.61
N THR A 44 -3.60 -5.69 6.17
CA THR A 44 -2.19 -5.39 6.40
C THR A 44 -1.94 -4.89 7.83
N PRO A 45 -2.06 -5.77 8.85
CA PRO A 45 -2.00 -5.34 10.25
C PRO A 45 -0.61 -4.86 10.67
N SER A 46 0.46 -5.42 10.10
CA SER A 46 1.85 -5.04 10.45
C SER A 46 2.79 -5.16 9.24
N PRO A 47 2.58 -4.34 8.17
CA PRO A 47 3.32 -4.51 6.93
C PRO A 47 4.81 -4.21 7.04
N ASN A 48 5.23 -3.44 8.05
CA ASN A 48 6.63 -3.05 8.19
C ASN A 48 7.29 -3.68 9.42
N ARG A 49 6.60 -3.70 10.57
CA ARG A 49 7.20 -4.12 11.84
C ARG A 49 6.15 -4.65 12.81
N PHE A 50 6.45 -5.72 13.54
CA PHE A 50 5.55 -6.32 14.53
C PHE A 50 5.09 -5.36 15.64
N LYS A 51 5.86 -4.30 15.93
CA LYS A 51 5.44 -3.27 16.89
C LYS A 51 4.13 -2.58 16.51
N GLU A 52 3.74 -2.60 15.23
CA GLU A 52 2.49 -1.99 14.78
C GLU A 52 1.26 -2.69 15.38
N LEU A 53 1.35 -3.99 15.67
CA LEU A 53 0.30 -4.76 16.35
C LEU A 53 0.01 -4.23 17.75
N ILE A 54 1.01 -3.71 18.45
CA ILE A 54 0.86 -3.17 19.81
C ILE A 54 -0.10 -1.98 19.84
N HIS A 55 -0.14 -1.19 18.77
CA HIS A 55 -1.02 -0.01 18.72
C HIS A 55 -2.50 -0.42 18.67
N TYR A 56 -2.83 -1.53 17.99
CA TYR A 56 -4.19 -2.09 18.04
C TYR A 56 -4.54 -2.57 19.45
N ALA A 57 -3.62 -3.27 20.12
CA ALA A 57 -3.85 -3.70 21.51
C ALA A 57 -4.07 -2.50 22.45
N GLY A 58 -3.34 -1.41 22.26
CA GLY A 58 -3.57 -0.15 22.98
C GLY A 58 -4.95 0.44 22.69
N PHE A 59 -5.37 0.46 21.43
CA PHE A 59 -6.70 0.92 21.03
C PHE A 59 -7.82 0.08 21.64
N PHE A 60 -7.65 -1.24 21.72
CA PHE A 60 -8.61 -2.14 22.38
C PHE A 60 -8.61 -2.04 23.90
N GLY A 61 -7.58 -1.44 24.49
CA GLY A 61 -7.40 -1.41 25.95
C GLY A 61 -6.93 -2.75 26.53
N VAL A 62 -6.35 -3.64 25.71
CA VAL A 62 -5.81 -4.93 26.13
C VAL A 62 -4.55 -4.74 26.98
N MET A 63 -3.68 -3.83 26.57
CA MET A 63 -2.46 -3.48 27.30
C MET A 63 -2.00 -2.07 26.88
N ASP A 64 -1.43 -1.33 27.83
CA ASP A 64 -0.79 -0.06 27.52
C ASP A 64 0.36 -0.23 26.53
N THR A 65 0.42 0.65 25.53
CA THR A 65 1.42 0.58 24.46
C THR A 65 2.85 0.62 24.98
N GLY A 66 3.13 1.47 25.97
CA GLY A 66 4.47 1.58 26.57
C GLY A 66 4.86 0.32 27.33
N GLN A 67 3.94 -0.26 28.10
CA GLN A 67 4.16 -1.53 28.79
C GLN A 67 4.44 -2.67 27.79
N ALA A 68 3.65 -2.77 26.74
CA ALA A 68 3.82 -3.81 25.71
C ALA A 68 5.17 -3.66 24.98
N LEU A 69 5.55 -2.45 24.61
CA LEU A 69 6.85 -2.18 24.00
C LEU A 69 8.01 -2.58 24.92
N THR A 70 7.94 -2.21 26.21
CA THR A 70 8.99 -2.56 27.18
C THR A 70 9.08 -4.06 27.41
N ARG A 71 7.95 -4.75 27.39
CA ARG A 71 7.89 -6.20 27.67
C ARG A 71 8.51 -7.04 26.55
N TRP A 72 8.23 -6.72 25.30
CA TRP A 72 8.59 -7.60 24.18
C TRP A 72 9.63 -7.04 23.21
N PHE A 73 9.91 -5.73 23.24
CA PHE A 73 10.81 -5.11 22.27
C PHE A 73 12.03 -4.51 22.92
N LYS A 74 13.16 -4.65 22.25
CA LYS A 74 14.41 -3.93 22.57
C LYS A 74 14.58 -2.72 21.65
N ARG A 75 15.14 -1.63 22.21
CA ARG A 75 15.59 -0.50 21.43
C ARG A 75 16.93 -0.83 20.77
N ASP A 76 17.04 -0.47 19.50
CA ASP A 76 18.32 -0.40 18.84
C ASP A 76 19.04 0.86 19.32
N SER A 77 20.21 0.72 19.92
CA SER A 77 20.99 1.85 20.40
C SER A 77 21.62 2.68 19.27
N THR A 78 21.69 2.12 18.07
CA THR A 78 22.33 2.76 16.91
C THR A 78 21.34 3.51 16.03
N GLN A 79 20.05 3.16 16.08
CA GLN A 79 19.01 3.78 15.27
C GLN A 79 17.80 4.19 16.11
N ALA A 80 17.54 5.49 16.17
CA ALA A 80 16.35 6.01 16.86
C ALA A 80 15.06 5.39 16.27
N ASN A 81 14.13 5.00 17.17
CA ASN A 81 12.84 4.37 16.83
C ASN A 81 12.93 2.96 16.21
N ASN A 82 14.10 2.36 16.13
CA ASN A 82 14.22 0.98 15.70
C ASN A 82 13.98 0.06 16.92
N LEU A 83 12.79 -0.57 16.93
CA LEU A 83 12.36 -1.51 17.96
C LEU A 83 12.26 -2.89 17.34
N THR A 84 12.99 -3.84 17.87
CA THR A 84 12.97 -5.25 17.43
C THR A 84 12.44 -6.14 18.53
N LEU A 85 11.64 -7.13 18.17
CA LEU A 85 11.14 -8.15 19.08
C LEU A 85 12.31 -8.92 19.70
N TYR A 86 12.27 -9.18 21.01
CA TYR A 86 13.25 -10.05 21.65
C TYR A 86 13.09 -11.49 21.12
N PRO A 87 14.11 -12.14 20.54
CA PRO A 87 13.97 -13.48 19.99
C PRO A 87 13.47 -14.51 21.04
N HIS A 88 13.94 -14.42 22.26
CA HIS A 88 13.53 -15.33 23.34
C HIS A 88 12.10 -15.09 23.85
N LYS A 89 11.47 -13.96 23.50
CA LYS A 89 10.08 -13.60 23.84
C LYS A 89 9.11 -13.72 22.67
N GLU A 90 9.56 -14.15 21.51
CA GLU A 90 8.74 -14.21 20.31
C GLU A 90 7.51 -15.10 20.48
N ARG A 91 7.69 -16.29 21.05
CA ARG A 91 6.58 -17.21 21.34
C ARG A 91 5.56 -16.59 22.30
N GLU A 92 6.02 -15.96 23.38
CA GLU A 92 5.15 -15.29 24.35
C GLU A 92 4.36 -14.15 23.69
N PHE A 93 5.02 -13.37 22.84
CA PHE A 93 4.40 -12.29 22.09
C PHE A 93 3.26 -12.79 21.18
N TRP A 94 3.50 -13.84 20.41
CA TRP A 94 2.48 -14.39 19.52
C TRP A 94 1.33 -15.05 20.25
N LEU A 95 1.57 -15.72 21.37
CA LEU A 95 0.51 -16.24 22.23
C LEU A 95 -0.35 -15.11 22.81
N TRP A 96 0.28 -14.01 23.21
CA TRP A 96 -0.45 -12.84 23.66
C TRP A 96 -1.24 -12.20 22.51
N VAL A 97 -0.68 -12.04 21.33
CA VAL A 97 -1.40 -11.53 20.16
C VAL A 97 -2.61 -12.41 19.83
N ALA A 98 -2.46 -13.73 19.82
CA ALA A 98 -3.54 -14.69 19.57
C ALA A 98 -4.69 -14.63 20.61
N SER A 99 -4.46 -14.04 21.79
CA SER A 99 -5.51 -13.90 22.82
C SER A 99 -6.53 -12.80 22.52
N TRP A 100 -6.22 -11.88 21.61
CA TRP A 100 -7.09 -10.75 21.27
C TRP A 100 -7.21 -10.44 19.77
N ALA A 101 -6.38 -11.05 18.92
CA ALA A 101 -6.39 -10.90 17.48
C ALA A 101 -6.57 -12.24 16.78
N LEU A 102 -7.25 -12.21 15.64
CA LEU A 102 -7.47 -13.35 14.78
C LEU A 102 -6.90 -13.04 13.39
N PHE A 103 -6.06 -13.94 12.89
CA PHE A 103 -5.49 -13.86 11.55
C PHE A 103 -6.16 -14.92 10.67
N LEU A 104 -6.88 -14.47 9.66
CA LEU A 104 -7.63 -15.34 8.75
C LEU A 104 -7.21 -15.03 7.32
N GLN A 105 -7.01 -16.06 6.52
CA GLN A 105 -6.77 -15.96 5.09
C GLN A 105 -7.93 -16.56 4.28
N ARG A 106 -8.56 -17.59 4.83
CA ARG A 106 -9.61 -18.36 4.17
C ARG A 106 -10.69 -18.78 5.16
N PRO A 107 -11.90 -19.07 4.70
CA PRO A 107 -12.96 -19.66 5.54
C PRO A 107 -12.52 -20.96 6.24
N SER A 108 -11.66 -21.76 5.61
CA SER A 108 -11.12 -22.99 6.18
C SER A 108 -10.29 -22.78 7.44
N ASP A 109 -9.73 -21.60 7.66
CA ASP A 109 -9.05 -21.26 8.92
C ASP A 109 -10.00 -21.28 10.12
N LEU A 110 -11.31 -21.17 9.86
CA LEU A 110 -12.40 -21.31 10.84
C LEU A 110 -13.17 -22.63 10.72
N GLY A 111 -12.71 -23.57 9.89
CA GLY A 111 -13.36 -24.86 9.68
C GLY A 111 -14.53 -24.84 8.70
N TYR A 112 -14.71 -23.77 7.92
CA TYR A 112 -15.73 -23.68 6.87
C TYR A 112 -15.16 -24.06 5.50
N SER A 113 -16.05 -24.26 4.50
CA SER A 113 -15.65 -24.52 3.10
C SER A 113 -15.06 -23.25 2.46
N ASP A 114 -14.01 -23.43 1.66
CA ASP A 114 -13.41 -22.36 0.85
C ASP A 114 -14.16 -22.18 -0.50
N GLU A 115 -15.19 -22.96 -0.76
CA GLU A 115 -15.99 -22.86 -2.00
C GLU A 115 -16.55 -21.44 -2.19
N GLY A 116 -16.32 -20.86 -3.37
CA GLY A 116 -16.70 -19.47 -3.67
C GLY A 116 -15.71 -18.41 -3.17
N TYR A 117 -14.65 -18.79 -2.45
CA TYR A 117 -13.60 -17.89 -1.96
C TYR A 117 -12.27 -18.05 -2.70
N ASP A 118 -12.25 -18.81 -3.77
CA ASP A 118 -11.05 -18.96 -4.60
C ASP A 118 -10.89 -17.74 -5.51
N LEU A 119 -9.79 -17.01 -5.29
CA LEU A 119 -9.41 -15.92 -6.18
C LEU A 119 -8.68 -16.45 -7.41
N PRO A 120 -8.89 -15.87 -8.60
CA PRO A 120 -8.09 -16.21 -9.77
C PRO A 120 -6.60 -15.92 -9.48
N PRO A 121 -5.68 -16.76 -10.00
CA PRO A 121 -4.25 -16.57 -9.80
C PRO A 121 -3.79 -15.25 -10.41
N ILE A 122 -2.87 -14.57 -9.73
CA ILE A 122 -2.16 -13.41 -10.28
C ILE A 122 -1.04 -13.90 -11.17
N THR A 123 -1.01 -13.45 -12.42
CA THR A 123 0.15 -13.62 -13.30
C THR A 123 0.98 -12.35 -13.30
N VAL A 124 2.25 -12.45 -12.90
CA VAL A 124 3.18 -11.32 -12.87
C VAL A 124 4.14 -11.45 -14.04
N HIS A 125 4.21 -10.40 -14.85
CA HIS A 125 5.15 -10.28 -15.96
C HIS A 125 6.20 -9.22 -15.62
N PHE A 126 7.47 -9.60 -15.63
CA PHE A 126 8.58 -8.66 -15.51
C PHE A 126 9.01 -8.23 -16.91
N VAL A 127 8.95 -6.93 -17.16
CA VAL A 127 9.35 -6.35 -18.44
C VAL A 127 10.68 -5.64 -18.25
N GLU A 128 11.75 -6.21 -18.81
CA GLU A 128 13.06 -5.59 -18.82
C GLU A 128 13.09 -4.47 -19.86
N VAL A 129 13.55 -3.30 -19.44
CA VAL A 129 13.74 -2.16 -20.33
C VAL A 129 15.22 -1.84 -20.45
N PRO A 130 15.76 -1.73 -21.67
CA PRO A 130 17.15 -1.36 -21.87
C PRO A 130 17.34 0.09 -21.40
N VAL A 131 18.39 0.30 -20.62
CA VAL A 131 18.79 1.62 -20.12
C VAL A 131 20.18 1.94 -20.68
N ASP A 132 20.29 3.09 -21.33
CA ASP A 132 21.59 3.61 -21.74
C ASP A 132 22.27 4.27 -20.54
N HIS A 133 23.36 3.69 -20.09
CA HIS A 133 24.19 4.21 -19.00
C HIS A 133 25.29 5.18 -19.48
N ALA A 134 25.45 5.39 -20.78
CA ALA A 134 26.53 6.20 -21.35
C ALA A 134 26.43 7.72 -21.02
N GLY A 135 25.26 8.17 -20.56
CA GLY A 135 25.00 9.57 -20.17
C GLY A 135 24.91 9.81 -18.65
N ALA A 136 25.45 8.93 -17.83
CA ALA A 136 25.42 9.10 -16.38
C ALA A 136 26.28 10.31 -15.99
N GLU A 137 25.65 11.40 -15.49
CA GLU A 137 26.38 12.52 -14.91
C GLU A 137 27.25 12.05 -13.73
N PRO A 138 28.46 12.57 -13.60
CA PRO A 138 29.32 12.26 -12.46
C PRO A 138 28.62 12.62 -11.15
N ASP A 139 28.90 11.85 -10.09
CA ASP A 139 28.41 12.13 -8.75
C ASP A 139 28.87 13.51 -8.27
N ARG A 140 28.23 14.05 -7.21
CA ARG A 140 28.53 15.38 -6.63
C ARG A 140 30.02 15.60 -6.32
N ASP A 141 30.79 14.52 -6.16
CA ASP A 141 32.23 14.53 -5.89
C ASP A 141 33.09 14.38 -7.17
N GLY A 142 32.48 14.46 -8.37
CA GLY A 142 33.19 14.43 -9.64
C GLY A 142 33.78 13.08 -10.03
N GLN A 143 33.52 12.02 -9.29
CA GLN A 143 33.93 10.66 -9.66
C GLN A 143 32.96 10.06 -10.67
N GLY A 144 33.43 9.83 -11.88
CA GLY A 144 32.73 9.02 -12.85
C GLY A 144 32.72 7.56 -12.39
N ASN A 145 31.59 7.06 -11.94
CA ASN A 145 31.45 5.65 -11.60
C ASN A 145 31.46 4.83 -12.88
N LEU A 146 32.47 3.98 -13.06
CA LEU A 146 32.55 3.05 -14.17
C LEU A 146 31.46 1.99 -14.16
N PHE A 147 30.86 1.74 -13.01
CA PHE A 147 29.70 0.88 -12.78
C PHE A 147 28.74 1.60 -11.84
N ARG A 148 27.46 1.71 -12.23
CA ARG A 148 26.44 2.16 -11.31
C ARG A 148 26.23 1.07 -10.26
N ASP A 149 26.58 1.36 -9.02
CA ASP A 149 26.12 0.58 -7.89
C ASP A 149 24.58 0.66 -7.82
N ALA A 150 23.96 -0.46 -7.46
CA ALA A 150 22.53 -0.50 -7.25
C ALA A 150 22.09 0.62 -6.30
N ALA A 151 20.99 1.30 -6.60
CA ALA A 151 20.48 2.43 -5.82
C ALA A 151 20.38 2.08 -4.33
N ILE A 152 21.25 2.67 -3.52
CA ILE A 152 21.36 2.37 -2.07
C ILE A 152 20.35 3.19 -1.25
N GLY A 153 19.76 4.23 -1.85
CA GLY A 153 18.86 5.15 -1.17
C GLY A 153 17.64 5.61 -1.97
N VAL A 154 16.69 6.19 -1.28
CA VAL A 154 15.43 6.71 -1.87
C VAL A 154 15.70 7.77 -2.95
N ARG A 155 16.77 8.58 -2.79
CA ARG A 155 17.15 9.63 -3.76
C ARG A 155 17.71 9.02 -5.05
N ASP A 156 18.55 8.00 -4.91
CA ASP A 156 19.17 7.32 -6.05
C ASP A 156 18.12 6.55 -6.85
N ALA A 157 17.20 5.90 -6.16
CA ALA A 157 16.07 5.25 -6.79
C ALA A 157 15.15 6.23 -7.55
N ALA A 158 14.93 7.44 -6.99
CA ALA A 158 14.13 8.46 -7.67
C ALA A 158 14.87 9.02 -8.91
N ARG A 159 16.20 9.11 -8.89
CA ARG A 159 17.01 9.49 -10.04
C ARG A 159 16.94 8.40 -11.12
N GLU A 160 17.18 7.15 -10.77
CA GLU A 160 17.09 6.01 -11.69
C GLU A 160 15.70 5.91 -12.34
N LYS A 161 14.62 6.15 -11.58
CA LYS A 161 13.27 6.21 -12.11
C LYS A 161 13.09 7.31 -13.17
N ARG A 162 13.74 8.45 -13.03
CA ARG A 162 13.70 9.53 -14.04
C ARG A 162 14.49 9.15 -15.28
N ASP A 163 15.69 8.63 -15.11
CA ASP A 163 16.60 8.27 -16.22
C ASP A 163 16.02 7.14 -17.08
N THR A 164 15.29 6.19 -16.46
CA THR A 164 14.66 5.05 -17.14
C THR A 164 13.24 5.34 -17.66
N LEU A 165 12.70 6.51 -17.36
CA LEU A 165 11.30 6.83 -17.67
C LEU A 165 10.93 6.70 -19.15
N PRO A 166 11.71 7.21 -20.13
CA PRO A 166 11.35 7.08 -21.53
C PRO A 166 11.22 5.62 -22.01
N ALA A 167 12.12 4.75 -21.53
CA ALA A 167 12.09 3.33 -21.86
C ALA A 167 10.89 2.62 -21.26
N ARG A 168 10.52 2.95 -20.00
CA ARG A 168 9.34 2.40 -19.32
C ARG A 168 8.04 2.87 -19.97
N ILE A 169 7.96 4.13 -20.39
CA ILE A 169 6.79 4.65 -21.12
C ILE A 169 6.63 3.91 -22.46
N LYS A 170 7.71 3.73 -23.22
CA LYS A 170 7.65 2.98 -24.47
C LYS A 170 7.22 1.52 -24.27
N ALA A 171 7.67 0.88 -23.21
CA ALA A 171 7.23 -0.46 -22.84
C ALA A 171 5.75 -0.48 -22.48
N THR A 172 5.28 0.50 -21.70
CA THR A 172 3.86 0.66 -21.35
C THR A 172 2.99 0.81 -22.60
N GLN A 173 3.36 1.68 -23.56
CA GLN A 173 2.63 1.84 -24.80
C GLN A 173 2.51 0.53 -25.60
N ARG A 174 3.57 -0.31 -25.65
CA ARG A 174 3.52 -1.62 -26.30
C ARG A 174 2.50 -2.54 -25.61
N ILE A 175 2.55 -2.62 -24.27
CA ILE A 175 1.61 -3.46 -23.50
C ILE A 175 0.17 -3.04 -23.77
N LEU A 176 -0.12 -1.73 -23.82
CA LEU A 176 -1.46 -1.23 -24.13
C LEU A 176 -1.87 -1.57 -25.57
N ALA A 177 -0.96 -1.44 -26.53
CA ALA A 177 -1.21 -1.76 -27.94
C ALA A 177 -1.48 -3.26 -28.16
N ASP A 178 -0.83 -4.13 -27.39
CA ASP A 178 -1.04 -5.59 -27.46
C ASP A 178 -2.43 -6.01 -26.91
N HIS A 179 -3.12 -5.12 -26.19
CA HIS A 179 -4.41 -5.41 -25.55
C HIS A 179 -5.39 -4.21 -25.67
N PRO A 180 -5.78 -3.81 -26.88
CA PRO A 180 -6.52 -2.57 -27.14
C PRO A 180 -7.92 -2.52 -26.50
N ASP A 181 -8.54 -3.66 -26.28
CA ASP A 181 -9.90 -3.76 -25.71
C ASP A 181 -9.90 -3.95 -24.18
N SER A 182 -8.73 -3.96 -23.55
CA SER A 182 -8.60 -4.22 -22.12
C SER A 182 -8.64 -2.94 -21.30
N HIS A 183 -9.19 -3.03 -20.08
CA HIS A 183 -9.05 -1.96 -19.10
C HIS A 183 -7.71 -2.12 -18.35
N PHE A 184 -7.04 -1.00 -18.10
CA PHE A 184 -5.75 -0.94 -17.43
C PHE A 184 -5.72 0.08 -16.31
N ILE A 185 -5.02 -0.27 -15.24
CA ILE A 185 -4.52 0.73 -14.28
C ILE A 185 -3.02 0.89 -14.48
N LEU A 186 -2.60 2.14 -14.70
CA LEU A 186 -1.19 2.54 -14.79
C LEU A 186 -0.77 3.13 -13.45
N TRP A 187 -0.08 2.33 -12.65
CA TRP A 187 0.43 2.77 -11.36
C TRP A 187 1.75 3.53 -11.52
N HIS A 188 1.84 4.70 -10.91
CA HIS A 188 3.05 5.52 -10.88
C HIS A 188 3.38 5.98 -9.46
N ASP A 189 4.61 6.41 -9.22
CA ASP A 189 5.09 6.90 -7.93
C ASP A 189 5.44 8.39 -7.98
N LEU A 190 6.14 8.83 -9.04
CA LEU A 190 6.59 10.20 -9.22
C LEU A 190 5.61 11.02 -10.08
N GLU A 191 5.56 12.35 -9.84
CA GLU A 191 4.74 13.25 -10.68
C GLU A 191 5.25 13.30 -12.13
N VAL A 192 6.56 13.21 -12.35
CA VAL A 192 7.11 13.16 -13.70
C VAL A 192 6.63 11.93 -14.48
N GLU A 193 6.37 10.82 -13.80
CA GLU A 193 5.81 9.61 -14.41
C GLU A 193 4.36 9.86 -14.83
N ARG A 194 3.55 10.52 -13.99
CA ARG A 194 2.19 10.91 -14.32
C ARG A 194 2.13 11.77 -15.57
N HIS A 195 2.96 12.82 -15.65
CA HIS A 195 3.02 13.70 -16.81
C HIS A 195 3.43 12.97 -18.08
N ALA A 196 4.45 12.11 -17.98
CA ALA A 196 4.90 11.31 -19.11
C ALA A 196 3.84 10.30 -19.60
N ILE A 197 3.07 9.70 -18.67
CA ILE A 197 1.93 8.84 -19.01
C ILE A 197 0.86 9.67 -19.74
N GLN A 198 0.51 10.84 -19.23
CA GLN A 198 -0.54 11.68 -19.81
C GLN A 198 -0.17 12.17 -21.23
N GLU A 199 1.10 12.48 -21.45
CA GLU A 199 1.62 12.85 -22.77
C GLU A 199 1.62 11.66 -23.76
N ALA A 200 2.10 10.51 -23.30
CA ALA A 200 2.32 9.33 -24.15
C ALA A 200 1.05 8.49 -24.37
N VAL A 201 0.05 8.60 -23.48
CA VAL A 201 -1.20 7.86 -23.50
C VAL A 201 -2.35 8.86 -23.25
N PRO A 202 -2.75 9.67 -24.25
CA PRO A 202 -3.78 10.70 -24.08
C PRO A 202 -5.16 10.17 -23.64
N ALA A 203 -5.44 8.88 -23.89
CA ALA A 203 -6.66 8.21 -23.45
C ALA A 203 -6.67 7.87 -21.95
N ALA A 204 -5.55 8.03 -21.25
CA ALA A 204 -5.47 7.76 -19.82
C ALA A 204 -6.07 8.92 -19.01
N VAL A 205 -7.04 8.62 -18.17
CA VAL A 205 -7.56 9.56 -17.17
C VAL A 205 -6.66 9.49 -15.94
N SER A 206 -6.06 10.62 -15.57
CA SER A 206 -5.17 10.71 -14.41
C SER A 206 -5.92 11.24 -13.20
N ILE A 207 -5.75 10.56 -12.04
CA ILE A 207 -6.17 11.07 -10.74
C ILE A 207 -4.95 11.36 -9.86
N TYR A 208 -4.95 12.51 -9.18
CA TYR A 208 -3.82 13.00 -8.39
C TYR A 208 -4.26 13.79 -7.16
N GLY A 209 -3.33 14.05 -6.23
CA GLY A 209 -3.63 14.56 -4.90
C GLY A 209 -4.24 15.96 -4.86
N ASP A 210 -3.80 16.88 -5.75
CA ASP A 210 -4.23 18.28 -5.75
C ASP A 210 -5.50 18.52 -6.61
N GLN A 211 -6.05 17.46 -7.20
CA GLN A 211 -7.30 17.50 -7.95
C GLN A 211 -8.49 17.68 -6.99
N ASP A 212 -9.54 18.32 -7.48
CA ASP A 212 -10.80 18.43 -6.76
C ASP A 212 -11.30 17.03 -6.33
N LEU A 213 -11.84 16.94 -5.10
CA LEU A 213 -12.26 15.67 -4.51
C LEU A 213 -13.42 15.04 -5.26
N ASP A 214 -14.39 15.83 -5.69
CA ASP A 214 -15.59 15.35 -6.38
C ASP A 214 -15.23 14.85 -7.79
N GLU A 215 -14.36 15.58 -8.50
CA GLU A 215 -13.84 15.14 -9.80
C GLU A 215 -13.06 13.84 -9.70
N ARG A 216 -12.22 13.71 -8.67
CA ARG A 216 -11.45 12.50 -8.40
C ARG A 216 -12.35 11.32 -8.06
N GLU A 217 -13.33 11.51 -7.21
CA GLU A 217 -14.30 10.50 -6.85
C GLU A 217 -15.11 10.06 -8.08
N GLN A 218 -15.58 11.01 -8.88
CA GLN A 218 -16.30 10.72 -10.11
C GLN A 218 -15.46 9.90 -11.09
N ALA A 219 -14.18 10.24 -11.29
CA ALA A 219 -13.29 9.47 -12.16
C ALA A 219 -13.08 8.04 -11.67
N VAL A 220 -12.97 7.82 -10.36
CA VAL A 220 -12.90 6.47 -9.75
C VAL A 220 -14.20 5.69 -10.00
N ILE A 221 -15.35 6.31 -9.81
CA ILE A 221 -16.66 5.70 -10.08
C ILE A 221 -16.79 5.34 -11.56
N ASP A 222 -16.46 6.25 -12.46
CA ASP A 222 -16.56 6.05 -13.90
C ASP A 222 -15.66 4.90 -14.37
N PHE A 223 -14.44 4.82 -13.86
CA PHE A 223 -13.55 3.70 -14.15
C PHE A 223 -14.09 2.37 -13.61
N SER A 224 -14.59 2.36 -12.38
CA SER A 224 -15.17 1.16 -11.77
C SER A 224 -16.40 0.64 -12.53
N GLN A 225 -17.08 1.51 -13.26
CA GLN A 225 -18.23 1.20 -14.12
C GLN A 225 -17.84 0.92 -15.59
N GLY A 226 -16.54 0.94 -15.90
CA GLY A 226 -16.04 0.66 -17.25
C GLY A 226 -16.28 1.77 -18.27
N ARG A 227 -16.54 3.01 -17.86
CA ARG A 227 -16.84 4.14 -18.76
C ARG A 227 -15.62 4.62 -19.56
N PHE A 228 -14.42 4.32 -19.09
CA PHE A 228 -13.18 4.53 -19.82
C PHE A 228 -12.18 3.41 -19.49
N GLN A 229 -11.20 3.19 -20.37
CA GLN A 229 -10.36 1.99 -20.33
C GLN A 229 -9.07 2.15 -19.52
N ILE A 230 -8.50 3.33 -19.38
CA ILE A 230 -7.16 3.51 -18.82
C ILE A 230 -7.19 4.54 -17.70
N LEU A 231 -6.94 4.08 -16.47
CA LEU A 231 -6.78 4.93 -15.30
C LEU A 231 -5.29 5.05 -14.94
N SER A 232 -4.81 6.26 -14.67
CA SER A 232 -3.46 6.52 -14.15
C SER A 232 -3.54 7.09 -12.73
N ALA A 233 -2.87 6.45 -11.77
CA ALA A 233 -2.95 6.85 -10.37
C ALA A 233 -1.72 6.45 -9.56
N LYS A 234 -1.51 7.10 -8.43
CA LYS A 234 -0.62 6.59 -7.38
C LYS A 234 -1.35 5.56 -6.52
N PRO A 235 -0.69 4.46 -6.11
CA PRO A 235 -1.29 3.49 -5.19
C PRO A 235 -1.86 4.11 -3.90
N VAL A 236 -1.24 5.16 -3.36
CA VAL A 236 -1.72 5.88 -2.18
C VAL A 236 -3.07 6.59 -2.39
N ILE A 237 -3.44 6.91 -3.63
CA ILE A 237 -4.68 7.62 -3.97
C ILE A 237 -5.81 6.65 -4.30
N ALA A 238 -5.57 5.67 -5.16
CA ALA A 238 -6.58 4.73 -5.64
C ALA A 238 -6.31 3.27 -5.23
N GLY A 239 -5.24 3.01 -4.48
CA GLY A 239 -4.89 1.69 -4.00
C GLY A 239 -5.66 1.25 -2.75
N SER A 240 -6.59 2.05 -2.21
CA SER A 240 -7.39 1.72 -1.05
C SER A 240 -8.85 2.11 -1.27
N GLY A 241 -9.79 1.31 -0.78
CA GLY A 241 -11.23 1.59 -0.85
C GLY A 241 -11.91 1.39 -2.22
N CYS A 242 -11.17 1.30 -3.33
CA CYS A 242 -11.74 1.18 -4.68
C CYS A 242 -11.88 -0.28 -5.11
N ASN A 243 -12.85 -0.55 -6.00
CA ASN A 243 -13.16 -1.86 -6.56
C ASN A 243 -13.19 -1.76 -8.07
N PHE A 244 -12.18 -2.30 -8.74
CA PHE A 244 -12.06 -2.20 -10.20
C PHE A 244 -12.19 -3.55 -10.91
N GLN A 245 -12.23 -4.66 -10.16
CA GLN A 245 -12.18 -6.02 -10.69
C GLN A 245 -13.33 -6.37 -11.64
N ARG A 246 -14.43 -5.61 -11.64
CA ARG A 246 -15.56 -5.89 -12.54
C ARG A 246 -15.19 -5.69 -14.02
N HIS A 247 -14.36 -4.70 -14.32
CA HIS A 247 -13.98 -4.34 -15.69
C HIS A 247 -12.46 -4.39 -15.90
N CYS A 248 -11.67 -4.13 -14.87
CA CYS A 248 -10.22 -4.05 -14.99
C CYS A 248 -9.53 -5.26 -14.33
N HIS A 249 -8.77 -6.00 -15.13
CA HIS A 249 -8.00 -7.18 -14.72
C HIS A 249 -6.50 -7.04 -15.01
N ARG A 250 -6.05 -5.86 -15.46
CA ARG A 250 -4.68 -5.60 -15.86
C ARG A 250 -4.15 -4.36 -15.18
N ALA A 251 -2.94 -4.46 -14.64
CA ALA A 251 -2.23 -3.33 -14.07
C ALA A 251 -0.80 -3.27 -14.61
N VAL A 252 -0.32 -2.08 -14.91
CA VAL A 252 1.08 -1.83 -15.25
C VAL A 252 1.67 -0.92 -14.19
N TYR A 253 2.73 -1.37 -13.55
CA TYR A 253 3.51 -0.55 -12.64
C TYR A 253 4.58 0.19 -13.44
N VAL A 254 4.22 1.37 -13.93
CA VAL A 254 5.16 2.28 -14.62
C VAL A 254 6.21 2.78 -13.64
N GLY A 255 5.84 2.99 -12.37
CA GLY A 255 6.75 3.26 -11.27
C GLY A 255 6.29 2.60 -9.99
N ILE A 256 7.21 1.98 -9.24
CA ILE A 256 6.94 1.36 -7.94
C ILE A 256 7.60 2.17 -6.83
N GLY A 257 6.82 2.51 -5.80
CA GLY A 257 7.33 3.10 -4.56
C GLY A 257 7.84 2.05 -3.58
N PHE A 258 8.49 2.52 -2.51
CA PHE A 258 9.02 1.63 -1.45
C PHE A 258 7.99 1.24 -0.39
N LYS A 259 6.73 1.66 -0.55
CA LYS A 259 5.67 1.37 0.42
C LYS A 259 5.01 0.04 0.06
N PHE A 260 5.47 -1.03 0.70
CA PHE A 260 4.96 -2.38 0.48
C PHE A 260 3.43 -2.47 0.65
N ASN A 261 2.89 -1.80 1.66
CA ASN A 261 1.44 -1.78 1.90
C ASN A 261 0.65 -1.23 0.71
N ASP A 262 1.09 -0.10 0.15
CA ASP A 262 0.40 0.55 -0.97
C ASP A 262 0.47 -0.35 -2.22
N PHE A 263 1.59 -1.05 -2.41
CA PHE A 263 1.78 -2.03 -3.48
C PHE A 263 0.80 -3.20 -3.34
N ILE A 264 0.74 -3.85 -2.18
CA ILE A 264 -0.16 -4.98 -1.93
C ILE A 264 -1.62 -4.56 -2.09
N GLN A 265 -2.00 -3.44 -1.53
CA GLN A 265 -3.38 -2.95 -1.67
C GLN A 265 -3.75 -2.65 -3.12
N SER A 266 -2.83 -2.09 -3.91
CA SER A 266 -3.07 -1.79 -5.33
C SER A 266 -3.25 -3.05 -6.19
N ILE A 267 -2.56 -4.15 -5.90
CA ILE A 267 -2.77 -5.44 -6.56
C ILE A 267 -4.21 -5.92 -6.33
N HIS A 268 -4.68 -5.86 -5.09
CA HIS A 268 -6.02 -6.33 -4.73
C HIS A 268 -7.17 -5.40 -5.17
N ARG A 269 -6.89 -4.35 -5.95
CA ARG A 269 -7.95 -3.56 -6.61
C ARG A 269 -8.53 -4.24 -7.85
N ILE A 270 -7.74 -5.10 -8.46
CA ILE A 270 -8.12 -5.85 -9.67
C ILE A 270 -8.27 -7.35 -9.42
N GLN A 271 -7.79 -7.85 -8.27
CA GLN A 271 -7.95 -9.24 -7.83
C GLN A 271 -8.86 -9.29 -6.60
N ARG A 272 -10.14 -9.50 -6.81
CA ARG A 272 -11.16 -9.67 -5.76
C ARG A 272 -12.23 -10.64 -6.18
N PHE A 273 -13.04 -11.10 -5.23
CA PHE A 273 -14.29 -11.81 -5.51
C PHE A 273 -15.25 -10.89 -6.29
N GLN A 274 -16.00 -11.47 -7.18
CA GLN A 274 -17.03 -10.76 -7.96
C GLN A 274 -18.40 -10.90 -7.28
#